data_e1a36015a23a89b519cb77ccdfba487e
#
_entry.id   e1a36015a23a89b519cb77ccdfba487e
#
_cell.length_a   1.000
_cell.length_b   1.000
_cell.length_c   1.000
_cell.angle_alpha   90.00
_cell.angle_beta   90.00
_cell.angle_gamma   90.00
#
_symmetry.space_group_name_H-M   'P 1'
#
loop_
_entity.id
_entity.type
_entity.pdbx_description
1 polymer ?
#
loop_
_entity_poly.entity_id
_entity_poly.type
_entity_poly.pdbx_seq_one_letter_code
_entity_poly.pdbx_strand_id
1 'polypeptide(L)'
;MILLPEDGKLFYELMWKLQYYVNQKNGFHKNISSFDEYANLPTEKKLKARDAVWEHPDLIDIYVRENPDMLSLAELEIVRKWKGYVKGSFFLLRHLKKGSIFIGDGNLAYSVQGIQDPLDEVIPSYALPQMVLAVLLPFKGQIIYDGLLQGYNIHIGGGIRSNLNHTYTVAKQKDRIITTLEPELAVPKITKPKKSTLPQLKELTEIMLKVKGDGPLQNSALTLARLCLELSIADAEGNFMPDEIESKIRKIVKASNRLLTQLDLLEED
;
A
#
# COMPACT_ATOMS: atom_id res chain seq x y z
N MET A 1 -11.94 0.92 8.16
CA MET A 1 -11.49 1.56 9.42
C MET A 1 -11.44 3.06 9.19
N ILE A 2 -11.85 3.86 10.17
CA ILE A 2 -11.92 5.32 10.16
C ILE A 2 -11.16 5.89 11.36
N LEU A 3 -10.88 7.18 11.32
CA LEU A 3 -10.42 7.92 12.50
C LEU A 3 -11.48 7.91 13.61
N LEU A 4 -11.07 8.22 14.83
CA LEU A 4 -12.01 8.55 15.87
C LEU A 4 -12.85 9.77 15.45
N PRO A 5 -14.13 9.88 15.84
CA PRO A 5 -14.99 11.00 15.40
C PRO A 5 -14.42 12.38 15.71
N GLU A 6 -13.77 12.55 16.86
CA GLU A 6 -13.10 13.78 17.27
C GLU A 6 -11.88 14.08 16.39
N ASP A 7 -11.12 13.06 15.99
CA ASP A 7 -9.97 13.20 15.13
C ASP A 7 -10.37 13.54 13.69
N GLY A 8 -11.46 12.96 13.20
CA GLY A 8 -12.01 13.30 11.89
C GLY A 8 -12.49 14.75 11.82
N LYS A 9 -13.16 15.25 12.88
CA LYS A 9 -13.55 16.65 13.00
C LYS A 9 -12.34 17.58 13.05
N LEU A 10 -11.36 17.25 13.89
CA LEU A 10 -10.12 18.01 14.02
C LEU A 10 -9.38 18.10 12.69
N PHE A 11 -9.28 16.99 11.96
CA PHE A 11 -8.63 16.98 10.64
C PHE A 11 -9.28 17.98 9.68
N TYR A 12 -10.61 17.92 9.52
CA TYR A 12 -11.31 18.82 8.60
C TYR A 12 -11.24 20.29 9.06
N GLU A 13 -11.33 20.54 10.35
CA GLU A 13 -11.18 21.88 10.88
C GLU A 13 -9.81 22.47 10.53
N LEU A 14 -8.72 21.76 10.82
CA LEU A 14 -7.37 22.20 10.51
C LEU A 14 -7.13 22.34 9.00
N MET A 15 -7.61 21.39 8.22
CA MET A 15 -7.47 21.40 6.75
C MET A 15 -8.21 22.60 6.14
N TRP A 16 -9.41 22.88 6.56
CA TRP A 16 -10.17 24.01 6.02
C TRP A 16 -9.64 25.36 6.51
N LYS A 17 -9.11 25.47 7.72
CA LYS A 17 -8.41 26.67 8.20
C LYS A 17 -7.18 26.96 7.33
N LEU A 18 -6.34 25.96 7.07
CA LEU A 18 -5.20 26.09 6.17
C LEU A 18 -5.62 26.50 4.76
N GLN A 19 -6.63 25.84 4.19
CA GLN A 19 -7.15 26.14 2.85
C GLN A 19 -7.79 27.55 2.80
N TYR A 20 -8.50 27.98 3.84
CA TYR A 20 -9.06 29.33 3.94
C TYR A 20 -7.95 30.39 3.96
N TYR A 21 -6.91 30.17 4.74
CA TYR A 21 -5.73 31.04 4.75
C TYR A 21 -5.11 31.15 3.34
N VAL A 22 -4.91 30.03 2.67
CA VAL A 22 -4.38 30.00 1.30
C VAL A 22 -5.34 30.70 0.32
N ASN A 23 -6.65 30.54 0.49
CA ASN A 23 -7.66 31.27 -0.29
C ASN A 23 -7.51 32.78 -0.12
N GLN A 24 -7.34 33.27 1.10
CA GLN A 24 -7.15 34.70 1.37
C GLN A 24 -5.86 35.24 0.76
N LYS A 25 -4.75 34.51 0.90
CA LYS A 25 -3.43 34.92 0.34
C LYS A 25 -3.46 34.99 -1.19
N ASN A 26 -4.15 34.07 -1.85
CA ASN A 26 -4.16 33.98 -3.32
C ASN A 26 -5.41 34.63 -3.97
N GLY A 27 -6.42 34.99 -3.19
CA GLY A 27 -7.62 35.66 -3.68
C GLY A 27 -8.50 34.80 -4.62
N PHE A 28 -8.53 33.47 -4.43
CA PHE A 28 -9.33 32.57 -5.29
C PHE A 28 -10.83 32.85 -5.20
N HIS A 29 -11.32 33.11 -3.99
CA HIS A 29 -12.71 33.50 -3.72
C HIS A 29 -12.76 34.78 -2.89
N LYS A 30 -12.77 35.92 -3.58
CA LYS A 30 -12.75 37.25 -2.94
C LYS A 30 -13.99 37.57 -2.11
N ASN A 31 -15.11 36.89 -2.38
CA ASN A 31 -16.38 37.14 -1.70
C ASN A 31 -16.55 36.31 -0.41
N ILE A 32 -15.56 35.51 -0.04
CA ILE A 32 -15.57 34.70 1.18
C ILE A 32 -14.80 35.48 2.25
N SER A 33 -15.53 35.96 3.27
CA SER A 33 -15.01 36.85 4.29
C SER A 33 -14.74 36.17 5.64
N SER A 34 -15.29 34.96 5.86
CA SER A 34 -15.15 34.23 7.10
C SER A 34 -14.76 32.75 6.88
N PHE A 35 -14.19 32.14 7.92
CA PHE A 35 -13.90 30.69 7.94
C PHE A 35 -15.17 29.86 7.77
N ASP A 36 -16.25 30.23 8.45
CA ASP A 36 -17.51 29.49 8.38
C ASP A 36 -18.11 29.47 6.96
N GLU A 37 -18.04 30.61 6.26
CA GLU A 37 -18.42 30.68 4.85
C GLU A 37 -17.56 29.73 4.00
N TYR A 38 -16.23 29.70 4.23
CA TYR A 38 -15.32 28.83 3.52
C TYR A 38 -15.59 27.34 3.83
N ALA A 39 -15.77 27.01 5.10
CA ALA A 39 -16.04 25.65 5.55
C ALA A 39 -17.31 25.06 4.92
N ASN A 40 -18.32 25.91 4.69
CA ASN A 40 -19.58 25.51 4.07
C ASN A 40 -19.56 25.51 2.52
N LEU A 41 -18.43 25.85 1.88
CA LEU A 41 -18.33 25.76 0.42
C LEU A 41 -18.44 24.30 -0.05
N PRO A 42 -19.04 24.07 -1.23
CA PRO A 42 -18.93 22.78 -1.91
C PRO A 42 -17.46 22.41 -2.18
N THR A 43 -17.17 21.12 -2.21
CA THR A 43 -15.82 20.60 -2.41
C THR A 43 -15.16 21.15 -3.68
N GLU A 44 -15.90 21.27 -4.77
CA GLU A 44 -15.40 21.76 -6.07
C GLU A 44 -14.85 23.19 -5.96
N LYS A 45 -15.43 24.02 -5.09
CA LYS A 45 -14.95 25.39 -4.88
C LYS A 45 -13.70 25.44 -3.99
N LYS A 46 -13.45 24.42 -3.18
CA LYS A 46 -12.24 24.30 -2.34
C LYS A 46 -11.04 23.81 -3.12
N LEU A 47 -11.20 23.21 -4.30
CA LEU A 47 -10.13 22.54 -5.07
C LEU A 47 -8.93 23.46 -5.32
N LYS A 48 -9.15 24.71 -5.73
CA LYS A 48 -8.07 25.66 -6.04
C LYS A 48 -7.16 25.94 -4.83
N ALA A 49 -7.75 26.16 -3.67
CA ALA A 49 -6.99 26.39 -2.44
C ALA A 49 -6.30 25.10 -1.97
N ARG A 50 -6.99 23.97 -2.06
CA ARG A 50 -6.43 22.64 -1.78
C ARG A 50 -5.21 22.34 -2.67
N ASP A 51 -5.33 22.52 -3.97
CA ASP A 51 -4.25 22.21 -4.91
C ASP A 51 -3.05 23.14 -4.69
N ALA A 52 -3.29 24.43 -4.39
CA ALA A 52 -2.25 25.37 -4.07
C ALA A 52 -1.46 24.98 -2.80
N VAL A 53 -2.08 24.38 -1.79
CA VAL A 53 -1.36 23.85 -0.61
C VAL A 53 -0.34 22.79 -1.02
N TRP A 54 -0.73 21.89 -1.95
CA TRP A 54 0.14 20.78 -2.37
C TRP A 54 1.11 21.13 -3.50
N GLU A 55 0.89 22.22 -4.19
CA GLU A 55 1.82 22.76 -5.20
C GLU A 55 2.87 23.70 -4.55
N HIS A 56 2.51 24.35 -3.44
CA HIS A 56 3.35 25.28 -2.70
C HIS A 56 3.41 24.91 -1.22
N PRO A 57 4.12 23.82 -0.85
CA PRO A 57 4.16 23.32 0.53
C PRO A 57 4.83 24.28 1.53
N ASP A 58 5.51 25.32 1.08
CA ASP A 58 6.00 26.45 1.88
C ASP A 58 4.85 27.24 2.53
N LEU A 59 3.66 27.23 1.95
CA LEU A 59 2.46 27.82 2.54
C LEU A 59 2.11 27.20 3.90
N ILE A 60 2.42 25.94 4.09
CA ILE A 60 2.24 25.24 5.38
C ILE A 60 3.17 25.87 6.43
N ASP A 61 4.45 26.10 6.09
CA ASP A 61 5.41 26.72 7.03
C ASP A 61 5.00 28.14 7.38
N ILE A 62 4.53 28.90 6.39
CA ILE A 62 4.07 30.27 6.59
C ILE A 62 2.85 30.29 7.51
N TYR A 63 1.86 29.43 7.25
CA TYR A 63 0.67 29.30 8.08
C TYR A 63 1.02 28.95 9.54
N VAL A 64 1.87 27.94 9.73
CA VAL A 64 2.32 27.53 11.07
C VAL A 64 3.06 28.64 11.80
N ARG A 65 3.89 29.42 11.09
CA ARG A 65 4.63 30.56 11.66
C ARG A 65 3.73 31.72 12.01
N GLU A 66 2.79 32.08 11.14
CA GLU A 66 1.86 33.19 11.34
C GLU A 66 0.77 32.84 12.38
N ASN A 67 0.35 31.58 12.43
CA ASN A 67 -0.70 31.05 13.30
C ASN A 67 -1.95 31.96 13.38
N PRO A 68 -2.58 32.30 12.25
CA PRO A 68 -3.67 33.29 12.22
C PRO A 68 -4.91 32.83 13.00
N ASP A 69 -5.09 31.52 13.14
CA ASP A 69 -6.23 30.91 13.82
C ASP A 69 -5.95 30.56 15.30
N MET A 70 -4.82 31.04 15.85
CA MET A 70 -4.42 30.82 17.24
C MET A 70 -4.45 29.34 17.67
N LEU A 71 -4.01 28.45 16.78
CA LEU A 71 -3.94 27.01 17.03
C LEU A 71 -2.97 26.71 18.17
N SER A 72 -3.27 25.68 18.93
CA SER A 72 -2.36 25.14 19.94
C SER A 72 -1.08 24.56 19.31
N LEU A 73 -0.02 24.42 20.11
CA LEU A 73 1.24 23.82 19.63
C LEU A 73 1.03 22.39 19.08
N ALA A 74 0.12 21.62 19.67
CA ALA A 74 -0.19 20.27 19.19
C ALA A 74 -0.88 20.28 17.82
N GLU A 75 -1.80 21.21 17.58
CA GLU A 75 -2.48 21.39 16.30
C GLU A 75 -1.53 21.90 15.22
N LEU A 76 -0.67 22.88 15.56
CA LEU A 76 0.37 23.35 14.63
C LEU A 76 1.34 22.24 14.23
N GLU A 77 1.67 21.34 15.16
CA GLU A 77 2.54 20.20 14.86
C GLU A 77 1.87 19.21 13.90
N ILE A 78 0.57 18.97 14.03
CA ILE A 78 -0.20 18.16 13.08
C ILE A 78 -0.11 18.77 11.68
N VAL A 79 -0.40 20.07 11.56
CA VAL A 79 -0.35 20.80 10.27
C VAL A 79 1.05 20.78 9.68
N ARG A 80 2.09 21.02 10.50
CA ARG A 80 3.50 20.99 10.06
C ARG A 80 3.89 19.63 9.46
N LYS A 81 3.43 18.53 10.06
CA LYS A 81 3.71 17.18 9.58
C LYS A 81 3.10 16.89 8.21
N TRP A 82 2.06 17.60 7.79
CA TRP A 82 1.50 17.44 6.45
C TRP A 82 2.48 17.75 5.32
N LYS A 83 3.59 18.43 5.57
CA LYS A 83 4.69 18.54 4.59
C LYS A 83 5.28 17.18 4.18
N GLY A 84 5.13 16.16 5.01
CA GLY A 84 5.49 14.77 4.69
C GLY A 84 4.46 14.05 3.83
N TYR A 85 3.62 14.77 3.09
CA TYR A 85 2.61 14.19 2.22
C TYR A 85 3.20 13.39 1.06
N VAL A 86 2.42 12.45 0.55
CA VAL A 86 2.71 11.70 -0.68
C VAL A 86 1.57 11.93 -1.66
N LYS A 87 1.83 12.71 -2.72
CA LYS A 87 0.86 13.00 -3.79
C LYS A 87 1.16 12.14 -5.00
N GLY A 88 0.15 11.48 -5.56
CA GLY A 88 0.35 10.67 -6.76
C GLY A 88 -0.87 9.85 -7.15
N SER A 89 -0.66 9.01 -8.15
CA SER A 89 -1.62 8.00 -8.58
C SER A 89 -1.39 6.72 -7.79
N PHE A 90 -2.45 6.14 -7.26
CA PHE A 90 -2.41 4.92 -6.49
C PHE A 90 -3.42 3.91 -7.04
N PHE A 91 -3.13 2.64 -6.88
CA PHE A 91 -4.14 1.60 -7.00
C PHE A 91 -4.71 1.29 -5.61
N LEU A 92 -5.95 1.68 -5.36
CA LEU A 92 -6.70 1.17 -4.21
C LEU A 92 -7.03 -0.30 -4.47
N LEU A 93 -6.29 -1.18 -3.80
CA LEU A 93 -6.29 -2.61 -4.10
C LEU A 93 -7.37 -3.37 -3.33
N ARG A 94 -7.51 -3.09 -2.05
CA ARG A 94 -8.45 -3.79 -1.15
C ARG A 94 -8.68 -3.03 0.14
N HIS A 95 -9.81 -3.31 0.78
CA HIS A 95 -10.12 -2.87 2.14
C HIS A 95 -9.79 -3.98 3.14
N LEU A 96 -9.18 -3.61 4.27
CA LEU A 96 -8.83 -4.50 5.37
C LEU A 96 -9.33 -3.90 6.70
N LYS A 97 -9.38 -4.72 7.74
CA LYS A 97 -9.77 -4.27 9.10
C LYS A 97 -8.88 -3.15 9.67
N LYS A 98 -7.62 -3.05 9.22
CA LYS A 98 -6.64 -2.07 9.71
C LYS A 98 -6.38 -0.89 8.77
N GLY A 99 -7.15 -0.76 7.70
CA GLY A 99 -7.00 0.28 6.69
C GLY A 99 -7.09 -0.27 5.27
N SER A 100 -7.25 0.61 4.31
CA SER A 100 -7.30 0.25 2.89
C SER A 100 -5.90 0.27 2.29
N ILE A 101 -5.62 -0.66 1.40
CA ILE A 101 -4.28 -0.82 0.79
C ILE A 101 -4.21 -0.04 -0.51
N PHE A 102 -3.32 0.96 -0.52
CA PHE A 102 -2.96 1.75 -1.69
C PHE A 102 -1.59 1.32 -2.17
N ILE A 103 -1.47 0.99 -3.46
CA ILE A 103 -0.19 0.70 -4.11
C ILE A 103 0.19 1.91 -4.95
N GLY A 104 1.29 2.57 -4.59
CA GLY A 104 1.82 3.74 -5.29
C GLY A 104 3.06 3.42 -6.12
N ASP A 105 3.74 4.47 -6.57
CA ASP A 105 4.97 4.38 -7.33
C ASP A 105 6.05 3.57 -6.58
N GLY A 106 6.94 2.93 -7.32
CA GLY A 106 7.96 2.06 -6.74
C GLY A 106 7.42 0.80 -6.06
N ASN A 107 6.16 0.41 -6.34
CA ASN A 107 5.49 -0.73 -5.71
C ASN A 107 5.38 -0.60 -4.18
N LEU A 108 5.31 0.63 -3.67
CA LEU A 108 5.12 0.89 -2.26
C LEU A 108 3.67 0.65 -1.84
N ALA A 109 3.47 -0.09 -0.76
CA ALA A 109 2.15 -0.39 -0.21
C ALA A 109 1.89 0.45 1.04
N TYR A 110 0.80 1.24 1.03
CA TYR A 110 0.38 2.09 2.13
C TYR A 110 -0.91 1.56 2.74
N SER A 111 -1.04 1.63 4.06
CA SER A 111 -2.28 1.36 4.79
C SER A 111 -2.94 2.68 5.16
N VAL A 112 -4.02 3.03 4.47
CA VAL A 112 -4.70 4.33 4.56
C VAL A 112 -6.01 4.18 5.31
N GLN A 113 -6.29 5.11 6.22
CA GLN A 113 -7.54 5.17 6.99
C GLN A 113 -8.58 6.07 6.29
N GLY A 114 -9.85 5.74 6.46
CA GLY A 114 -10.94 6.69 6.21
C GLY A 114 -10.93 7.81 7.25
N ILE A 115 -11.53 8.95 6.94
CA ILE A 115 -11.57 10.11 7.85
C ILE A 115 -12.85 10.05 8.68
N GLN A 116 -14.00 10.38 8.11
CA GLN A 116 -15.32 10.28 8.74
C GLN A 116 -16.08 9.05 8.26
N ASP A 117 -15.96 8.75 6.95
CA ASP A 117 -16.57 7.60 6.34
C ASP A 117 -15.52 6.51 6.06
N PRO A 118 -15.87 5.22 6.20
CA PRO A 118 -15.02 4.13 5.80
C PRO A 118 -14.72 4.20 4.29
N LEU A 119 -13.48 3.91 3.90
CA LEU A 119 -13.10 3.95 2.48
C LEU A 119 -13.87 2.96 1.60
N ASP A 120 -14.42 1.90 2.16
CA ASP A 120 -15.27 0.93 1.47
C ASP A 120 -16.71 1.44 1.22
N GLU A 121 -17.12 2.49 1.91
CA GLU A 121 -18.34 3.24 1.58
C GLU A 121 -18.09 4.29 0.50
N VAL A 122 -16.89 4.89 0.47
CA VAL A 122 -16.48 5.86 -0.57
C VAL A 122 -16.21 5.17 -1.91
N ILE A 123 -15.48 4.06 -1.88
CA ILE A 123 -15.17 3.23 -3.05
C ILE A 123 -15.48 1.77 -2.68
N PRO A 124 -16.60 1.22 -3.16
CA PRO A 124 -17.03 -0.12 -2.78
C PRO A 124 -16.06 -1.22 -3.23
N SER A 125 -16.00 -2.32 -2.46
CA SER A 125 -15.09 -3.45 -2.71
C SER A 125 -15.25 -4.09 -4.09
N TYR A 126 -16.44 -4.05 -4.69
CA TYR A 126 -16.68 -4.60 -6.03
C TYR A 126 -16.02 -3.77 -7.15
N ALA A 127 -15.69 -2.49 -6.88
CA ALA A 127 -15.01 -1.61 -7.82
C ALA A 127 -13.47 -1.80 -7.82
N LEU A 128 -12.94 -2.61 -6.90
CA LEU A 128 -11.51 -2.79 -6.72
C LEU A 128 -10.88 -3.87 -7.63
N PRO A 129 -9.62 -3.72 -8.00
CA PRO A 129 -8.77 -2.56 -7.75
C PRO A 129 -9.17 -1.37 -8.59
N GLN A 130 -9.07 -0.15 -8.04
CA GLN A 130 -9.35 1.10 -8.73
C GLN A 130 -8.15 2.04 -8.69
N MET A 131 -7.84 2.69 -9.81
CA MET A 131 -6.84 3.76 -9.84
C MET A 131 -7.45 5.05 -9.30
N VAL A 132 -6.75 5.69 -8.37
CA VAL A 132 -7.15 6.95 -7.76
C VAL A 132 -5.99 7.94 -7.73
N LEU A 133 -6.27 9.22 -7.94
CA LEU A 133 -5.35 10.31 -7.60
C LEU A 133 -5.66 10.75 -6.17
N ALA A 134 -4.65 10.80 -5.33
CA ALA A 134 -4.78 11.12 -3.91
C ALA A 134 -3.56 11.89 -3.38
N VAL A 135 -3.77 12.56 -2.26
CA VAL A 135 -2.71 13.07 -1.40
C VAL A 135 -2.82 12.35 -0.07
N LEU A 136 -1.81 11.56 0.25
CA LEU A 136 -1.71 10.83 1.52
C LEU A 136 -0.98 11.70 2.54
N LEU A 137 -1.51 11.76 3.76
CA LEU A 137 -1.04 12.63 4.83
C LEU A 137 -0.69 11.85 6.08
N PRO A 138 0.35 12.27 6.82
CA PRO A 138 0.55 11.82 8.20
C PRO A 138 -0.49 12.46 9.12
N PHE A 139 -1.11 11.66 9.97
CA PHE A 139 -2.04 12.16 10.98
C PHE A 139 -2.02 11.26 12.22
N LYS A 140 -1.49 11.76 13.33
CA LYS A 140 -1.42 11.06 14.61
C LYS A 140 -0.92 9.60 14.49
N GLY A 141 0.19 9.41 13.78
CA GLY A 141 0.81 8.10 13.57
C GLY A 141 0.14 7.19 12.54
N GLN A 142 -0.90 7.65 11.88
CA GLN A 142 -1.62 6.95 10.82
C GLN A 142 -1.44 7.66 9.48
N ILE A 143 -1.81 6.98 8.40
CA ILE A 143 -1.91 7.60 7.08
C ILE A 143 -3.39 7.77 6.77
N ILE A 144 -3.75 9.00 6.40
CA ILE A 144 -5.06 9.35 5.87
C ILE A 144 -4.89 9.96 4.47
N TYR A 145 -5.99 10.28 3.80
CA TYR A 145 -5.97 11.13 2.61
C TYR A 145 -6.45 12.54 2.95
N ASP A 146 -6.27 13.50 2.05
CA ASP A 146 -6.60 14.91 2.29
C ASP A 146 -8.09 15.26 2.17
N GLY A 147 -8.96 14.26 2.20
CA GLY A 147 -10.41 14.41 2.08
C GLY A 147 -10.94 14.27 0.65
N LEU A 148 -10.07 14.10 -0.35
CA LEU A 148 -10.46 13.92 -1.75
C LEU A 148 -9.75 12.72 -2.38
N LEU A 149 -10.55 11.86 -3.02
CA LEU A 149 -10.09 10.79 -3.89
C LEU A 149 -10.70 10.99 -5.28
N GLN A 150 -9.85 11.20 -6.28
CA GLN A 150 -10.31 11.27 -7.67
C GLN A 150 -10.12 9.91 -8.32
N GLY A 151 -11.22 9.17 -8.49
CA GLY A 151 -11.23 7.87 -9.16
C GLY A 151 -11.11 8.02 -10.67
N TYR A 152 -10.37 7.09 -11.29
CA TYR A 152 -10.33 6.94 -12.75
C TYR A 152 -11.16 5.73 -13.15
N ASN A 153 -12.03 5.92 -14.14
CA ASN A 153 -12.81 4.82 -14.71
C ASN A 153 -11.97 4.07 -15.74
N ILE A 154 -10.96 3.33 -15.26
CA ILE A 154 -10.05 2.54 -16.08
C ILE A 154 -10.28 1.07 -15.80
N HIS A 155 -10.46 0.27 -16.87
CA HIS A 155 -10.53 -1.17 -16.72
C HIS A 155 -9.15 -1.76 -16.41
N ILE A 156 -9.03 -2.43 -15.26
CA ILE A 156 -7.79 -3.06 -14.81
C ILE A 156 -7.79 -4.53 -15.24
N GLY A 157 -6.98 -4.84 -16.25
CA GLY A 157 -6.84 -6.19 -16.78
C GLY A 157 -6.19 -7.18 -15.81
N GLY A 158 -6.34 -8.48 -16.08
CA GLY A 158 -5.88 -9.57 -15.21
C GLY A 158 -4.37 -9.50 -14.87
N GLY A 159 -3.53 -9.12 -15.82
CA GLY A 159 -2.07 -8.99 -15.59
C GLY A 159 -1.73 -7.92 -14.54
N ILE A 160 -2.32 -6.72 -14.66
CA ILE A 160 -2.13 -5.64 -13.67
C ILE A 160 -2.66 -6.08 -12.30
N ARG A 161 -3.86 -6.68 -12.25
CA ARG A 161 -4.44 -7.20 -11.00
C ARG A 161 -3.55 -8.24 -10.34
N SER A 162 -2.94 -9.14 -11.10
CA SER A 162 -1.99 -10.13 -10.61
C SER A 162 -0.75 -9.47 -10.01
N ASN A 163 -0.15 -8.50 -10.70
CA ASN A 163 1.02 -7.77 -10.23
C ASN A 163 0.74 -6.98 -8.94
N LEU A 164 -0.40 -6.30 -8.85
CA LEU A 164 -0.80 -5.58 -7.64
C LEU A 164 -0.98 -6.52 -6.43
N ASN A 165 -1.60 -7.69 -6.65
CA ASN A 165 -1.74 -8.70 -5.61
C ASN A 165 -0.37 -9.28 -5.18
N HIS A 166 0.53 -9.51 -6.14
CA HIS A 166 1.89 -9.95 -5.85
C HIS A 166 2.64 -8.90 -5.02
N THR A 167 2.64 -7.63 -5.45
CA THR A 167 3.24 -6.49 -4.72
C THR A 167 2.75 -6.43 -3.27
N TYR A 168 1.44 -6.49 -3.07
CA TYR A 168 0.86 -6.51 -1.72
C TYR A 168 1.32 -7.71 -0.90
N THR A 169 1.34 -8.91 -1.51
CA THR A 169 1.73 -10.16 -0.83
C THR A 169 3.18 -10.08 -0.36
N VAL A 170 4.08 -9.62 -1.23
CA VAL A 170 5.50 -9.40 -0.91
C VAL A 170 5.67 -8.34 0.19
N ALA A 171 4.98 -7.20 0.08
CA ALA A 171 5.03 -6.16 1.09
C ALA A 171 4.55 -6.66 2.45
N LYS A 172 3.46 -7.46 2.49
CA LYS A 172 2.93 -8.07 3.70
C LYS A 172 3.88 -9.09 4.31
N GLN A 173 4.46 -9.96 3.49
CA GLN A 173 5.40 -11.01 3.96
C GLN A 173 6.68 -10.41 4.53
N LYS A 174 7.17 -9.33 3.92
CA LYS A 174 8.39 -8.62 4.33
C LYS A 174 8.13 -7.52 5.38
N ASP A 175 6.89 -7.40 5.89
CA ASP A 175 6.45 -6.36 6.83
C ASP A 175 6.78 -4.92 6.35
N ARG A 176 6.65 -4.69 5.04
CA ARG A 176 6.97 -3.42 4.35
C ARG A 176 5.73 -2.57 4.02
N ILE A 177 4.57 -2.91 4.58
CA ILE A 177 3.39 -2.05 4.44
C ILE A 177 3.63 -0.79 5.28
N ILE A 178 3.63 0.35 4.62
CA ILE A 178 3.82 1.66 5.25
C ILE A 178 2.52 2.02 5.97
N THR A 179 2.60 2.16 7.28
CA THR A 179 1.45 2.46 8.16
C THR A 179 1.49 3.87 8.72
N THR A 180 2.61 4.57 8.57
CA THR A 180 2.79 5.98 8.96
C THR A 180 3.75 6.67 8.00
N LEU A 181 3.53 7.96 7.78
CA LEU A 181 4.44 8.86 7.05
C LEU A 181 5.27 9.71 8.03
N GLU A 182 5.17 9.48 9.33
CA GLU A 182 5.93 10.18 10.36
C GLU A 182 7.25 9.42 10.62
N PRO A 183 8.42 9.95 10.22
CA PRO A 183 9.70 9.24 10.35
C PRO A 183 10.05 8.87 11.78
N GLU A 184 9.65 9.71 12.73
CA GLU A 184 9.87 9.52 14.17
C GLU A 184 9.08 8.33 14.74
N LEU A 185 7.94 8.00 14.13
CA LEU A 185 7.07 6.89 14.50
C LEU A 185 7.25 5.66 13.60
N ALA A 186 7.98 5.80 12.52
CA ALA A 186 8.48 4.69 11.72
C ALA A 186 9.56 3.94 12.52
N VAL A 187 9.21 3.52 13.74
CA VAL A 187 10.03 2.58 14.49
C VAL A 187 10.26 1.41 13.57
N PRO A 188 11.52 1.02 13.30
CA PRO A 188 11.74 -0.29 12.72
C PRO A 188 11.03 -1.24 13.66
N LYS A 189 9.88 -1.79 13.20
CA LYS A 189 9.23 -2.86 13.97
C LYS A 189 10.34 -3.86 14.19
N ILE A 190 10.78 -4.01 15.44
CA ILE A 190 11.59 -5.15 15.84
C ILE A 190 10.68 -6.32 15.53
N THR A 191 10.76 -6.76 14.28
CA THR A 191 10.13 -8.00 13.87
C THR A 191 10.77 -9.01 14.79
N LYS A 192 9.98 -9.59 15.71
CA LYS A 192 10.39 -10.85 16.35
C LYS A 192 10.93 -11.66 15.18
N PRO A 193 12.19 -12.15 15.22
CA PRO A 193 12.77 -12.87 14.11
C PRO A 193 11.72 -13.92 13.72
N LYS A 194 11.14 -13.81 12.53
CA LYS A 194 10.31 -14.89 12.00
C LYS A 194 11.17 -16.10 12.13
N LYS A 195 10.72 -17.13 12.86
CA LYS A 195 11.44 -18.38 12.93
C LYS A 195 11.76 -18.73 11.49
N SER A 196 13.03 -18.67 11.15
CA SER A 196 13.48 -18.97 9.79
C SER A 196 12.94 -20.36 9.44
N THR A 197 12.21 -20.47 8.36
CA THR A 197 11.75 -21.77 7.84
C THR A 197 12.91 -22.55 7.20
N LEU A 198 14.07 -21.89 7.03
CA LEU A 198 15.25 -22.45 6.40
C LEU A 198 15.74 -23.78 7.02
N PRO A 199 15.81 -23.93 8.37
CA PRO A 199 16.19 -25.22 8.96
C PRO A 199 15.21 -26.34 8.59
N GLN A 200 13.90 -26.05 8.63
CA GLN A 200 12.86 -27.02 8.26
C GLN A 200 12.90 -27.40 6.77
N LEU A 201 13.14 -26.41 5.89
CA LEU A 201 13.29 -26.67 4.45
C LEU A 201 14.54 -27.52 4.16
N LYS A 202 15.65 -27.29 4.85
CA LYS A 202 16.88 -28.09 4.71
C LYS A 202 16.64 -29.52 5.19
N GLU A 203 16.00 -29.72 6.34
CA GLU A 203 15.63 -31.03 6.86
C GLU A 203 14.71 -31.80 5.89
N LEU A 204 13.68 -31.13 5.36
CA LEU A 204 12.78 -31.70 4.34
C LEU A 204 13.54 -32.12 3.09
N THR A 205 14.52 -31.33 2.65
CA THR A 205 15.35 -31.66 1.48
C THR A 205 16.21 -32.88 1.74
N GLU A 206 16.81 -33.00 2.93
CA GLU A 206 17.58 -34.21 3.30
C GLU A 206 16.74 -35.47 3.33
N ILE A 207 15.51 -35.38 3.85
CA ILE A 207 14.56 -36.51 3.85
C ILE A 207 14.19 -36.84 2.40
N MET A 208 13.84 -35.86 1.59
CA MET A 208 13.43 -36.05 0.20
C MET A 208 14.53 -36.67 -0.67
N LEU A 209 15.83 -36.40 -0.38
CA LEU A 209 16.94 -36.98 -1.10
C LEU A 209 17.06 -38.50 -0.85
N LYS A 210 16.61 -38.99 0.29
CA LYS A 210 16.67 -40.42 0.68
C LYS A 210 15.49 -41.22 0.13
N VAL A 211 14.37 -40.53 -0.22
CA VAL A 211 13.18 -41.20 -0.74
C VAL A 211 13.41 -41.59 -2.20
N LYS A 212 13.12 -42.83 -2.55
CA LYS A 212 13.11 -43.35 -3.91
C LYS A 212 11.66 -43.71 -4.26
N GLY A 213 11.26 -43.43 -5.47
CA GLY A 213 9.95 -43.82 -5.95
C GLY A 213 9.95 -45.22 -6.50
N ASP A 214 8.83 -45.91 -6.37
CA ASP A 214 8.63 -47.28 -6.84
C ASP A 214 8.27 -47.36 -8.34
N GLY A 215 7.96 -46.21 -8.96
CA GLY A 215 7.60 -46.13 -10.36
C GLY A 215 8.00 -44.80 -11.04
N PRO A 216 7.85 -44.74 -12.41
CA PRO A 216 8.25 -43.56 -13.17
C PRO A 216 7.54 -42.28 -12.73
N LEU A 217 6.22 -42.36 -12.51
CA LEU A 217 5.39 -41.22 -12.10
C LEU A 217 5.84 -40.67 -10.72
N GLN A 218 6.04 -41.57 -9.76
CA GLN A 218 6.48 -41.22 -8.43
C GLN A 218 7.90 -40.59 -8.42
N ASN A 219 8.82 -41.12 -9.24
CA ASN A 219 10.17 -40.56 -9.39
C ASN A 219 10.14 -39.16 -10.02
N SER A 220 9.25 -38.94 -10.99
CA SER A 220 9.06 -37.62 -11.61
C SER A 220 8.46 -36.60 -10.62
N ALA A 221 7.49 -37.03 -9.80
CA ALA A 221 6.88 -36.23 -8.75
C ALA A 221 7.92 -35.85 -7.67
N LEU A 222 8.74 -36.80 -7.23
CA LEU A 222 9.83 -36.54 -6.28
C LEU A 222 10.86 -35.57 -6.84
N THR A 223 11.18 -35.69 -8.14
CA THR A 223 12.10 -34.75 -8.81
C THR A 223 11.54 -33.33 -8.81
N LEU A 224 10.26 -33.14 -9.14
CA LEU A 224 9.58 -31.85 -9.11
C LEU A 224 9.58 -31.26 -7.68
N ALA A 225 9.24 -32.08 -6.69
CA ALA A 225 9.21 -31.65 -5.29
C ALA A 225 10.59 -31.19 -4.79
N ARG A 226 11.66 -31.87 -5.16
CA ARG A 226 13.06 -31.46 -4.83
C ARG A 226 13.40 -30.11 -5.45
N LEU A 227 13.10 -29.90 -6.72
CA LEU A 227 13.34 -28.62 -7.40
C LEU A 227 12.56 -27.47 -6.76
N CYS A 228 11.33 -27.70 -6.31
CA CYS A 228 10.53 -26.70 -5.59
C CYS A 228 11.15 -26.39 -4.21
N LEU A 229 11.65 -27.38 -3.47
CA LEU A 229 12.34 -27.18 -2.21
C LEU A 229 13.64 -26.37 -2.39
N GLU A 230 14.45 -26.68 -3.42
CA GLU A 230 15.66 -25.92 -3.75
C GLU A 230 15.38 -24.46 -4.06
N LEU A 231 14.28 -24.17 -4.77
CA LEU A 231 13.85 -22.79 -5.03
C LEU A 231 13.41 -22.10 -3.73
N SER A 232 12.67 -22.81 -2.86
CA SER A 232 12.20 -22.27 -1.57
C SER A 232 13.37 -21.98 -0.60
N ILE A 233 14.41 -22.83 -0.59
CA ILE A 233 15.62 -22.61 0.21
C ILE A 233 16.38 -21.38 -0.30
N ALA A 234 16.57 -21.28 -1.61
CA ALA A 234 17.24 -20.13 -2.20
C ALA A 234 16.50 -18.81 -1.87
N ASP A 235 15.16 -18.80 -1.89
CA ASP A 235 14.37 -17.63 -1.45
C ASP A 235 14.58 -17.32 0.03
N ALA A 236 14.60 -18.33 0.88
CA ALA A 236 14.80 -18.17 2.32
C ALA A 236 16.22 -17.69 2.69
N GLU A 237 17.22 -18.01 1.90
CA GLU A 237 18.61 -17.55 2.06
C GLU A 237 18.83 -16.12 1.56
N GLY A 238 17.92 -15.59 0.74
CA GLY A 238 17.99 -14.21 0.22
C GLY A 238 19.10 -13.97 -0.82
N ASN A 239 19.76 -15.02 -1.30
CA ASN A 239 20.85 -14.97 -2.26
C ASN A 239 20.34 -15.18 -3.69
N PHE A 240 19.57 -14.21 -4.21
CA PHE A 240 19.02 -14.34 -5.55
C PHE A 240 19.76 -13.49 -6.59
N MET A 241 20.43 -14.18 -7.53
CA MET A 241 20.73 -13.59 -8.84
C MET A 241 19.53 -13.89 -9.77
N PRO A 242 19.00 -12.89 -10.51
CA PRO A 242 17.83 -13.08 -11.38
C PRO A 242 17.96 -14.27 -12.36
N ASP A 243 19.14 -14.47 -12.93
CA ASP A 243 19.43 -15.55 -13.88
C ASP A 243 19.35 -16.94 -13.24
N GLU A 244 19.71 -17.06 -11.96
CA GLU A 244 19.62 -18.33 -11.22
C GLU A 244 18.18 -18.72 -10.94
N ILE A 245 17.32 -17.73 -10.61
CA ILE A 245 15.89 -17.95 -10.42
C ILE A 245 15.26 -18.45 -11.71
N GLU A 246 15.52 -17.77 -12.82
CA GLU A 246 14.98 -18.13 -14.11
C GLU A 246 15.39 -19.56 -14.48
N SER A 247 16.65 -19.92 -14.28
CA SER A 247 17.18 -21.27 -14.52
C SER A 247 16.45 -22.31 -13.66
N LYS A 248 16.23 -22.04 -12.35
CA LYS A 248 15.50 -22.96 -11.46
C LYS A 248 14.04 -23.12 -11.87
N ILE A 249 13.36 -22.01 -12.20
CA ILE A 249 11.97 -22.03 -12.69
C ILE A 249 11.85 -22.84 -13.98
N ARG A 250 12.76 -22.66 -14.94
CA ARG A 250 12.78 -23.45 -16.17
C ARG A 250 12.93 -24.96 -15.90
N LYS A 251 13.75 -25.36 -14.92
CA LYS A 251 13.87 -26.77 -14.50
C LYS A 251 12.57 -27.31 -13.90
N ILE A 252 11.88 -26.52 -13.06
CA ILE A 252 10.58 -26.87 -12.46
C ILE A 252 9.53 -27.06 -13.55
N VAL A 253 9.42 -26.12 -14.51
CA VAL A 253 8.49 -26.23 -15.64
C VAL A 253 8.76 -27.49 -16.47
N LYS A 254 10.04 -27.79 -16.76
CA LYS A 254 10.43 -29.02 -17.48
C LYS A 254 10.06 -30.29 -16.71
N ALA A 255 10.22 -30.31 -15.40
CA ALA A 255 9.85 -31.45 -14.55
C ALA A 255 8.32 -31.61 -14.47
N SER A 256 7.56 -30.50 -14.40
CA SER A 256 6.11 -30.50 -14.44
C SER A 256 5.58 -31.06 -15.77
N ASN A 257 6.14 -30.63 -16.90
CA ASN A 257 5.74 -31.12 -18.22
C ASN A 257 6.00 -32.62 -18.38
N ARG A 258 7.07 -33.17 -17.79
CA ARG A 258 7.33 -34.62 -17.78
C ARG A 258 6.26 -35.39 -17.01
N LEU A 259 5.75 -34.82 -15.89
CA LEU A 259 4.62 -35.44 -15.17
C LEU A 259 3.36 -35.48 -15.98
N LEU A 260 3.05 -34.39 -16.71
CA LEU A 260 1.88 -34.32 -17.60
C LEU A 260 1.97 -35.41 -18.71
N THR A 261 3.15 -35.48 -19.36
CA THR A 261 3.35 -36.53 -20.41
C THR A 261 3.22 -37.94 -19.85
N GLN A 262 3.55 -38.19 -18.59
CA GLN A 262 3.36 -39.53 -17.99
C GLN A 262 1.92 -39.80 -17.59
N LEU A 263 1.13 -38.77 -17.31
CA LEU A 263 -0.33 -38.89 -17.11
C LEU A 263 -1.04 -39.25 -18.41
N ASP A 264 -0.69 -38.56 -19.51
CA ASP A 264 -1.27 -38.85 -20.84
C ASP A 264 -1.02 -40.32 -21.26
N LEU A 265 0.15 -40.90 -20.93
CA LEU A 265 0.48 -42.30 -21.19
C LEU A 265 -0.30 -43.30 -20.33
N LEU A 266 -0.82 -42.89 -19.16
CA LEU A 266 -1.64 -43.72 -18.28
C LEU A 266 -3.11 -43.72 -18.67
N GLU A 267 -3.56 -42.75 -19.48
CA GLU A 267 -4.94 -42.68 -20.00
C GLU A 267 -5.11 -43.48 -21.34
N GLU A 268 -3.99 -43.86 -21.97
CA GLU A 268 -3.99 -44.63 -23.22
C GLU A 268 -3.93 -46.18 -23.00
N ASP A 269 -3.66 -46.67 -21.78
CA ASP A 269 -3.70 -48.08 -21.38
C ASP A 269 -5.03 -48.40 -20.63
#